data_e9e49b2c8d4020ed691ee1c29d55d332
#
_entry.id   e9e49b2c8d4020ed691ee1c29d55d332
#
_cell.length_a   1.000
_cell.length_b   1.000
_cell.length_c   1.000
_cell.angle_alpha   90.00
_cell.angle_beta   90.00
_cell.angle_gamma   90.00
#
_symmetry.space_group_name_H-M   'P 1'
#
loop_
_entity.id
_entity.type
_entity.pdbx_description
1 polymer ?
#
loop_
_entity_poly.entity_id
_entity_poly.type
_entity_poly.pdbx_seq_one_letter_code
_entity_poly.pdbx_strand_id
1 'polypeptide(L)'
;MARISTYPYSTVVTDNDAWIGTNASNRTTKQFTASAVAAYLNLNSKVSVGGQMIFTWSDTQNGGTGTVSKTGGGGSGAGFNTLTELRFSIKEKSGQRVVEFLNYLIGTDILIGQGDQISQFGHYKLDTYAVDPATSSYYIATITYIGGNGTVALQGTQYTVIDFKISGGGDV
;
A
#
# COMPACT_ATOMS: atom_id res chain seq x y z
N MET A 1 27.71 -32.59 17.11
CA MET A 1 27.13 -31.63 16.15
C MET A 1 25.64 -31.97 16.04
N ALA A 2 24.75 -31.08 16.50
CA ALA A 2 23.28 -31.29 16.39
C ALA A 2 22.86 -31.19 14.93
N ARG A 3 22.07 -32.15 14.45
CA ARG A 3 21.55 -32.13 13.07
C ARG A 3 20.22 -31.37 13.11
N ILE A 4 20.00 -30.44 12.15
CA ILE A 4 18.76 -29.66 12.03
C ILE A 4 17.53 -30.60 11.96
N SER A 5 17.66 -31.77 11.35
CA SER A 5 16.60 -32.77 11.23
C SER A 5 16.14 -33.41 12.56
N THR A 6 16.81 -33.13 13.68
CA THR A 6 16.42 -33.64 15.01
C THR A 6 15.51 -32.68 15.79
N TYR A 7 15.28 -31.48 15.28
CA TYR A 7 14.37 -30.52 15.92
C TYR A 7 12.90 -30.77 15.50
N PRO A 8 11.97 -30.69 16.43
CA PRO A 8 10.56 -30.83 16.07
C PRO A 8 10.10 -29.67 15.18
N TYR A 9 9.20 -29.98 14.25
CA TYR A 9 8.53 -28.95 13.45
C TYR A 9 7.49 -28.22 14.30
N SER A 10 7.50 -26.87 14.25
CA SER A 10 6.41 -26.06 14.72
C SER A 10 5.58 -25.57 13.54
N THR A 11 4.26 -25.68 13.62
CA THR A 11 3.32 -25.12 12.63
C THR A 11 2.79 -23.76 13.04
N VAL A 12 3.14 -23.30 14.24
CA VAL A 12 2.72 -22.02 14.82
C VAL A 12 3.97 -21.20 15.08
N VAL A 13 3.97 -19.98 14.58
CA VAL A 13 5.01 -18.97 14.83
C VAL A 13 4.44 -17.91 15.77
N THR A 14 5.18 -17.56 16.81
CA THR A 14 4.84 -16.48 17.74
C THR A 14 5.78 -15.29 17.57
N ASP A 15 5.40 -14.12 18.06
CA ASP A 15 6.17 -12.87 17.88
C ASP A 15 7.60 -12.96 18.43
N ASN A 16 7.81 -13.78 19.46
CA ASN A 16 9.11 -13.97 20.11
C ASN A 16 9.96 -15.10 19.51
N ASP A 17 9.41 -15.88 18.59
CA ASP A 17 10.20 -16.89 17.89
C ASP A 17 11.31 -16.20 17.09
N ALA A 18 12.51 -16.78 17.09
CA ALA A 18 13.66 -16.14 16.50
C ALA A 18 14.44 -17.05 15.55
N TRP A 19 14.92 -16.46 14.51
CA TRP A 19 15.87 -17.07 13.57
C TRP A 19 17.26 -16.50 13.77
N ILE A 20 18.27 -17.35 13.55
CA ILE A 20 19.66 -16.94 13.54
C ILE A 20 20.06 -16.59 12.12
N GLY A 21 20.64 -15.41 11.94
CA GLY A 21 21.12 -14.95 10.64
C GLY A 21 22.35 -14.06 10.78
N THR A 22 22.92 -13.67 9.64
CA THR A 22 24.10 -12.80 9.59
C THR A 22 23.70 -11.38 9.23
N ASN A 23 24.12 -10.42 10.03
CA ASN A 23 23.97 -9.01 9.70
C ASN A 23 24.91 -8.64 8.53
N ALA A 24 24.37 -8.10 7.44
CA ALA A 24 25.12 -7.78 6.24
C ALA A 24 26.17 -6.68 6.45
N SER A 25 25.90 -5.71 7.34
CA SER A 25 26.76 -4.54 7.55
C SER A 25 28.07 -4.87 8.28
N ASN A 26 28.02 -5.77 9.27
CA ASN A 26 29.17 -6.06 10.13
C ASN A 26 29.48 -7.57 10.22
N ARG A 27 28.76 -8.39 9.48
CA ARG A 27 28.89 -9.85 9.43
C ARG A 27 28.78 -10.57 10.79
N THR A 28 28.16 -9.93 11.77
CA THR A 28 27.89 -10.57 13.08
C THR A 28 26.67 -11.47 12.99
N THR A 29 26.71 -12.57 13.73
CA THR A 29 25.53 -13.44 13.91
C THR A 29 24.57 -12.77 14.87
N LYS A 30 23.29 -12.68 14.49
CA LYS A 30 22.20 -12.09 15.28
C LYS A 30 20.97 -12.96 15.27
N GLN A 31 20.12 -12.78 16.26
CA GLN A 31 18.76 -13.30 16.27
C GLN A 31 17.82 -12.25 15.68
N PHE A 32 16.91 -12.70 14.84
CA PHE A 32 15.84 -11.89 14.26
C PHE A 32 14.51 -12.49 14.72
N THR A 33 13.72 -11.74 15.48
CA THR A 33 12.41 -12.20 15.95
C THR A 33 11.39 -12.20 14.82
N ALA A 34 10.35 -13.01 14.95
CA ALA A 34 9.24 -13.05 13.98
C ALA A 34 8.60 -11.66 13.81
N SER A 35 8.37 -10.95 14.92
CA SER A 35 7.85 -9.59 14.91
C SER A 35 8.77 -8.60 14.18
N ALA A 36 10.09 -8.70 14.37
CA ALA A 36 11.05 -7.83 13.68
C ALA A 36 11.10 -8.10 12.17
N VAL A 37 11.01 -9.37 11.76
CA VAL A 37 10.94 -9.75 10.35
C VAL A 37 9.64 -9.28 9.72
N ALA A 38 8.51 -9.48 10.39
CA ALA A 38 7.20 -9.02 9.93
C ALA A 38 7.16 -7.48 9.78
N ALA A 39 7.68 -6.75 10.77
CA ALA A 39 7.79 -5.29 10.71
C ALA A 39 8.65 -4.82 9.53
N TYR A 40 9.79 -5.47 9.29
CA TYR A 40 10.65 -5.16 8.14
C TYR A 40 9.94 -5.41 6.80
N LEU A 41 9.26 -6.54 6.67
CA LEU A 41 8.54 -6.90 5.45
C LEU A 41 7.40 -5.90 5.18
N ASN A 42 6.65 -5.55 6.20
CA ASN A 42 5.55 -4.59 6.11
C ASN A 42 6.07 -3.17 5.78
N LEU A 43 7.05 -2.67 6.55
CA LEU A 43 7.62 -1.34 6.37
C LEU A 43 8.24 -1.14 4.97
N ASN A 44 8.84 -2.19 4.41
CA ASN A 44 9.49 -2.13 3.11
C ASN A 44 8.61 -2.65 1.97
N SER A 45 7.35 -2.97 2.24
CA SER A 45 6.39 -3.49 1.25
C SER A 45 6.95 -4.69 0.46
N LYS A 46 7.64 -5.61 1.15
CA LYS A 46 8.23 -6.81 0.55
C LYS A 46 7.23 -7.96 0.42
N VAL A 47 6.09 -7.84 1.08
CA VAL A 47 4.97 -8.77 0.98
C VAL A 47 3.75 -7.99 0.53
N SER A 48 3.17 -8.36 -0.60
CA SER A 48 1.86 -7.88 -1.03
C SER A 48 0.83 -9.00 -0.87
N VAL A 49 -0.33 -8.65 -0.34
CA VAL A 49 -1.50 -9.52 -0.39
C VAL A 49 -2.16 -9.30 -1.75
N GLY A 50 -2.54 -10.36 -2.44
CA GLY A 50 -3.10 -10.26 -3.79
C GLY A 50 -4.26 -9.26 -3.86
N GLY A 51 -4.23 -8.36 -4.84
CA GLY A 51 -5.22 -7.29 -5.02
C GLY A 51 -4.98 -6.03 -4.18
N GLN A 52 -3.96 -6.02 -3.34
CA GLN A 52 -3.59 -4.86 -2.54
C GLN A 52 -2.38 -4.16 -3.16
N MET A 53 -2.53 -2.88 -3.49
CA MET A 53 -1.45 -2.04 -3.96
C MET A 53 -1.02 -1.08 -2.84
N ILE A 54 0.28 -0.91 -2.64
CA ILE A 54 0.82 -0.03 -1.60
C ILE A 54 1.55 1.14 -2.26
N PHE A 55 1.15 2.35 -1.89
CA PHE A 55 1.78 3.58 -2.33
C PHE A 55 2.22 4.42 -1.14
N THR A 56 3.25 5.23 -1.34
CA THR A 56 3.65 6.26 -0.38
C THR A 56 3.02 7.59 -0.78
N TRP A 57 2.37 8.28 0.14
CA TRP A 57 1.86 9.62 -0.13
C TRP A 57 2.99 10.61 -0.38
N SER A 58 2.83 11.41 -1.41
CA SER A 58 3.77 12.49 -1.73
C SER A 58 3.03 13.82 -1.87
N ASP A 59 3.49 14.84 -1.15
CA ASP A 59 3.03 16.22 -1.35
C ASP A 59 3.65 16.87 -2.59
N THR A 60 4.65 16.23 -3.18
CA THR A 60 5.15 16.60 -4.50
C THR A 60 4.39 15.83 -5.56
N GLN A 61 3.77 16.53 -6.51
CA GLN A 61 3.16 15.89 -7.67
C GLN A 61 4.19 15.05 -8.41
N ASN A 62 3.85 13.79 -8.70
CA ASN A 62 4.77 12.85 -9.35
C ASN A 62 6.08 12.65 -8.55
N GLY A 63 5.96 12.42 -7.25
CA GLY A 63 7.06 12.45 -6.28
C GLY A 63 8.03 11.27 -6.31
N GLY A 64 7.97 10.40 -7.33
CA GLY A 64 8.87 9.26 -7.51
C GLY A 64 8.14 7.92 -7.68
N THR A 65 8.87 6.87 -7.98
CA THR A 65 8.33 5.52 -8.12
C THR A 65 7.69 5.05 -6.81
N GLY A 66 6.53 4.41 -6.90
CA GLY A 66 5.82 3.89 -5.73
C GLY A 66 5.05 4.95 -4.95
N THR A 67 4.84 6.15 -5.52
CA THR A 67 4.08 7.21 -4.87
C THR A 67 2.68 7.40 -5.44
N VAL A 68 1.80 7.91 -4.59
CA VAL A 68 0.54 8.54 -4.97
C VAL A 68 0.57 10.00 -4.50
N SER A 69 0.06 10.90 -5.30
CA SER A 69 -0.01 12.33 -4.99
C SER A 69 -1.33 12.93 -5.46
N LYS A 70 -1.73 14.03 -4.85
CA LYS A 70 -2.81 14.85 -5.38
C LYS A 70 -2.31 15.63 -6.60
N THR A 71 -3.17 15.86 -7.58
CA THR A 71 -2.89 16.79 -8.68
C THR A 71 -2.67 18.21 -8.12
N GLY A 72 -1.59 18.83 -8.57
CA GLY A 72 -1.12 20.11 -8.03
C GLY A 72 -0.24 19.99 -6.79
N GLY A 73 -0.02 18.77 -6.28
CA GLY A 73 0.77 18.51 -5.07
C GLY A 73 0.04 18.89 -3.78
N GLY A 74 0.74 18.78 -2.65
CA GLY A 74 0.17 18.98 -1.32
C GLY A 74 -0.81 17.86 -0.93
N GLY A 75 -1.75 18.17 -0.05
CA GLY A 75 -2.83 17.27 0.36
C GLY A 75 -2.63 16.63 1.73
N SER A 76 -1.44 16.71 2.32
CA SER A 76 -1.27 16.33 3.73
C SER A 76 -2.21 17.13 4.63
N GLY A 77 -2.98 16.43 5.47
CA GLY A 77 -4.01 17.01 6.31
C GLY A 77 -5.35 17.30 5.62
N ALA A 78 -5.46 17.13 4.30
CA ALA A 78 -6.72 17.28 3.59
C ALA A 78 -7.70 16.14 3.93
N GLY A 79 -8.97 16.43 4.05
CA GLY A 79 -10.00 15.40 4.20
C GLY A 79 -10.05 14.48 2.97
N PHE A 80 -10.26 13.19 3.18
CA PHE A 80 -10.43 12.24 2.07
C PHE A 80 -11.55 12.66 1.12
N ASN A 81 -12.60 13.29 1.64
CA ASN A 81 -13.72 13.81 0.87
C ASN A 81 -13.37 14.96 -0.08
N THR A 82 -12.18 15.53 0.01
CA THR A 82 -11.72 16.62 -0.86
C THR A 82 -10.87 16.15 -2.03
N LEU A 83 -10.51 14.87 -2.06
CA LEU A 83 -9.72 14.30 -3.13
C LEU A 83 -10.63 13.96 -4.32
N THR A 84 -10.35 14.54 -5.47
CA THR A 84 -11.07 14.30 -6.74
C THR A 84 -10.19 13.75 -7.85
N GLU A 85 -8.89 13.97 -7.74
CA GLU A 85 -7.92 13.52 -8.73
C GLU A 85 -6.60 13.16 -8.07
N LEU A 86 -6.13 11.94 -8.35
CA LEU A 86 -4.87 11.42 -7.84
C LEU A 86 -3.95 11.02 -8.98
N ARG A 87 -2.66 11.12 -8.73
CA ARG A 87 -1.60 10.69 -9.66
C ARG A 87 -0.89 9.49 -9.05
N PHE A 88 -1.01 8.35 -9.70
CA PHE A 88 -0.38 7.10 -9.31
C PHE A 88 0.85 6.84 -10.15
N SER A 89 1.96 6.49 -9.51
CA SER A 89 3.09 5.90 -10.21
C SER A 89 2.66 4.59 -10.90
N ILE A 90 3.23 4.32 -12.10
CA ILE A 90 2.96 3.06 -12.83
C ILE A 90 3.39 1.82 -12.06
N LYS A 91 4.23 1.98 -11.06
CA LYS A 91 4.67 0.92 -10.14
C LYS A 91 4.29 1.31 -8.73
N GLU A 92 3.75 0.34 -7.99
CA GLU A 92 3.54 0.50 -6.55
C GLU A 92 4.87 0.37 -5.77
N LYS A 93 4.84 0.48 -4.45
CA LYS A 93 6.05 0.57 -3.61
C LYS A 93 6.96 -0.65 -3.69
N SER A 94 6.44 -1.86 -3.95
CA SER A 94 7.26 -3.07 -4.14
C SER A 94 7.93 -3.14 -5.50
N GLY A 95 7.59 -2.22 -6.41
CA GLY A 95 8.12 -2.15 -7.77
C GLY A 95 7.27 -2.90 -8.80
N GLN A 96 6.14 -3.47 -8.42
CA GLN A 96 5.22 -4.13 -9.34
C GLN A 96 4.42 -3.10 -10.15
N ARG A 97 4.21 -3.38 -11.43
CA ARG A 97 3.41 -2.57 -12.32
C ARG A 97 1.92 -2.77 -12.02
N VAL A 98 1.18 -1.67 -11.87
CA VAL A 98 -0.23 -1.68 -11.43
C VAL A 98 -1.21 -1.16 -12.48
N VAL A 99 -0.70 -0.71 -13.63
CA VAL A 99 -1.50 -0.01 -14.64
C VAL A 99 -2.65 -0.87 -15.15
N GLU A 100 -2.38 -2.13 -15.45
CA GLU A 100 -3.38 -3.06 -15.99
C GLU A 100 -4.48 -3.34 -14.96
N PHE A 101 -4.10 -3.47 -13.69
CA PHE A 101 -5.05 -3.72 -12.61
C PHE A 101 -5.93 -2.49 -12.34
N LEU A 102 -5.36 -1.30 -12.25
CA LEU A 102 -6.12 -0.07 -12.07
C LEU A 102 -7.02 0.24 -13.28
N ASN A 103 -6.57 -0.05 -14.50
CA ASN A 103 -7.43 0.04 -15.69
C ASN A 103 -8.65 -0.90 -15.61
N TYR A 104 -8.46 -2.11 -15.08
CA TYR A 104 -9.55 -3.07 -14.89
C TYR A 104 -10.58 -2.57 -13.85
N LEU A 105 -10.15 -1.77 -12.88
CA LEU A 105 -11.00 -1.23 -11.82
C LEU A 105 -11.78 0.04 -12.23
N ILE A 106 -11.59 0.58 -13.43
CA ILE A 106 -12.39 1.74 -13.90
C ILE A 106 -13.89 1.40 -13.84
N GLY A 107 -14.64 2.29 -13.21
CA GLY A 107 -16.08 2.13 -12.98
C GLY A 107 -16.45 1.32 -11.75
N THR A 108 -15.47 0.77 -11.02
CA THR A 108 -15.67 0.06 -9.76
C THR A 108 -15.30 0.94 -8.55
N ASP A 109 -15.60 0.45 -7.37
CA ASP A 109 -15.25 1.11 -6.12
C ASP A 109 -13.84 0.70 -5.67
N ILE A 110 -13.09 1.66 -5.15
CA ILE A 110 -11.78 1.47 -4.53
C ILE A 110 -11.77 2.03 -3.12
N LEU A 111 -11.04 1.38 -2.23
CA LEU A 111 -10.74 1.88 -0.90
C LEU A 111 -9.28 2.31 -0.83
N ILE A 112 -9.04 3.54 -0.39
CA ILE A 112 -7.69 4.08 -0.12
C ILE A 112 -7.57 4.25 1.38
N GLY A 113 -6.78 3.41 2.03
CA GLY A 113 -6.63 3.38 3.48
C GLY A 113 -5.20 3.59 3.92
N GLN A 114 -5.01 4.27 5.05
CA GLN A 114 -3.70 4.42 5.66
C GLN A 114 -3.21 3.08 6.22
N GLY A 115 -1.99 2.67 5.89
CA GLY A 115 -1.50 1.33 6.17
C GLY A 115 -1.34 0.98 7.65
N ASP A 116 -1.12 1.98 8.51
CA ASP A 116 -0.92 1.85 9.96
C ASP A 116 -2.11 2.35 10.81
N GLN A 117 -3.12 2.95 10.17
CA GLN A 117 -4.31 3.48 10.85
C GLN A 117 -5.58 3.16 10.08
N ILE A 118 -6.19 2.04 10.35
CA ILE A 118 -7.38 1.53 9.65
C ILE A 118 -8.59 2.49 9.73
N SER A 119 -8.62 3.39 10.69
CA SER A 119 -9.66 4.42 10.83
C SER A 119 -9.49 5.60 9.86
N GLN A 120 -8.38 5.68 9.14
CA GLN A 120 -8.07 6.74 8.18
C GLN A 120 -8.21 6.20 6.77
N PHE A 121 -9.33 6.45 6.12
CA PHE A 121 -9.59 5.92 4.78
C PHE A 121 -10.60 6.75 3.99
N GLY A 122 -10.53 6.64 2.67
CA GLY A 122 -11.53 7.12 1.73
C GLY A 122 -12.02 5.99 0.82
N HIS A 123 -13.32 5.92 0.63
CA HIS A 123 -14.01 5.05 -0.33
C HIS A 123 -14.41 5.89 -1.53
N TYR A 124 -14.03 5.45 -2.71
CA TYR A 124 -14.24 6.19 -3.95
C TYR A 124 -14.70 5.26 -5.06
N LYS A 125 -15.43 5.83 -6.01
CA LYS A 125 -15.56 5.25 -7.33
C LYS A 125 -14.36 5.71 -8.17
N LEU A 126 -13.71 4.78 -8.87
CA LEU A 126 -12.67 5.10 -9.84
C LEU A 126 -13.35 5.41 -11.19
N ASP A 127 -13.45 6.68 -11.54
CA ASP A 127 -14.16 7.10 -12.74
C ASP A 127 -13.31 6.97 -14.01
N THR A 128 -12.05 7.43 -13.95
CA THR A 128 -11.11 7.33 -15.06
C THR A 128 -9.70 7.01 -14.56
N TYR A 129 -8.92 6.40 -15.45
CA TYR A 129 -7.50 6.16 -15.19
C TYR A 129 -6.75 6.23 -16.52
N ALA A 130 -5.95 7.27 -16.73
CA ALA A 130 -5.28 7.55 -17.99
C ALA A 130 -3.84 8.02 -17.76
N VAL A 131 -2.98 7.78 -18.76
CA VAL A 131 -1.57 8.24 -18.71
C VAL A 131 -1.50 9.75 -18.50
N ASP A 132 -0.60 10.19 -17.62
CA ASP A 132 -0.29 11.61 -17.46
C ASP A 132 0.39 12.12 -18.76
N PRO A 133 -0.20 13.11 -19.45
CA PRO A 133 0.37 13.64 -20.68
C PRO A 133 1.76 14.27 -20.47
N ALA A 134 2.10 14.66 -19.24
CA ALA A 134 3.41 15.23 -18.92
C ALA A 134 4.49 14.15 -18.69
N THR A 135 4.10 12.92 -18.37
CA THR A 135 5.07 11.83 -18.13
C THR A 135 4.40 10.45 -18.19
N SER A 136 4.99 9.52 -18.92
CA SER A 136 4.51 8.15 -19.01
C SER A 136 4.74 7.32 -17.73
N SER A 137 5.43 7.86 -16.73
CA SER A 137 5.70 7.19 -15.47
C SER A 137 4.56 7.33 -14.44
N TYR A 138 3.52 8.10 -14.79
CA TYR A 138 2.35 8.35 -13.94
C TYR A 138 1.05 8.24 -14.72
N TYR A 139 0.00 7.92 -13.99
CA TYR A 139 -1.38 7.92 -14.47
C TYR A 139 -2.24 8.80 -13.58
N ILE A 140 -3.17 9.47 -14.20
CA ILE A 140 -4.15 10.32 -13.53
C ILE A 140 -5.41 9.52 -13.33
N ALA A 141 -5.84 9.40 -12.09
CA ALA A 141 -7.11 8.79 -11.69
C ALA A 141 -8.08 9.90 -11.27
N THR A 142 -9.21 10.01 -11.95
CA THR A 142 -10.34 10.81 -11.46
C THR A 142 -11.17 9.93 -10.54
N ILE A 143 -11.53 10.42 -9.37
CA ILE A 143 -12.22 9.66 -8.34
C ILE A 143 -13.41 10.46 -7.79
N THR A 144 -14.52 9.78 -7.54
CA THR A 144 -15.70 10.34 -6.87
C THR A 144 -15.80 9.77 -5.46
N TYR A 145 -15.80 10.65 -4.46
CA TYR A 145 -15.91 10.25 -3.05
C TYR A 145 -17.29 9.68 -2.74
N ILE A 146 -17.33 8.54 -2.08
CA ILE A 146 -18.55 7.86 -1.63
C ILE A 146 -18.67 7.94 -0.11
N GLY A 147 -17.59 7.70 0.61
CA GLY A 147 -17.56 7.71 2.07
C GLY A 147 -16.16 7.62 2.61
N GLY A 148 -16.00 7.68 3.93
CA GLY A 148 -14.69 7.53 4.56
C GLY A 148 -14.60 8.26 5.88
N ASN A 149 -13.40 8.23 6.47
CA ASN A 149 -13.11 8.87 7.75
C ASN A 149 -11.70 9.44 7.77
N GLY A 150 -11.54 10.59 8.42
CA GLY A 150 -10.26 11.21 8.69
C GLY A 150 -9.66 12.03 7.55
N THR A 151 -8.36 12.19 7.60
CA THR A 151 -7.59 13.05 6.69
C THR A 151 -6.39 12.31 6.14
N VAL A 152 -5.91 12.76 4.98
CA VAL A 152 -4.65 12.28 4.42
C VAL A 152 -3.51 12.65 5.36
N ALA A 153 -2.73 11.68 5.76
CA ALA A 153 -1.58 11.88 6.63
C ALA A 153 -0.44 12.62 5.92
N LEU A 154 0.60 12.90 6.69
CA LEU A 154 1.78 13.61 6.21
C LEU A 154 2.51 12.84 5.11
N GLN A 155 3.33 13.57 4.35
CA GLN A 155 4.23 13.01 3.35
C GLN A 155 5.02 11.81 3.88
N GLY A 156 5.15 10.78 3.06
CA GLY A 156 5.88 9.55 3.41
C GLY A 156 5.01 8.46 4.03
N THR A 157 3.76 8.75 4.40
CA THR A 157 2.82 7.75 4.92
C THR A 157 2.41 6.76 3.83
N GLN A 158 2.31 5.49 4.20
CA GLN A 158 1.89 4.43 3.28
C GLN A 158 0.37 4.31 3.24
N TYR A 159 -0.15 4.18 2.03
CA TYR A 159 -1.53 3.91 1.74
C TYR A 159 -1.68 2.60 0.98
N THR A 160 -2.71 1.85 1.33
CA THR A 160 -3.15 0.70 0.57
C THR A 160 -4.31 1.11 -0.33
N VAL A 161 -4.26 0.69 -1.58
CA VAL A 161 -5.38 0.82 -2.54
C VAL A 161 -5.85 -0.58 -2.87
N ILE A 162 -7.13 -0.83 -2.62
CA ILE A 162 -7.76 -2.14 -2.84
C ILE A 162 -9.05 -1.99 -3.63
N ASP A 163 -9.40 -3.02 -4.40
CA ASP A 163 -10.75 -3.18 -4.95
C ASP A 163 -11.74 -3.40 -3.80
N PHE A 164 -12.78 -2.59 -3.75
CA PHE A 164 -13.76 -2.64 -2.69
C PHE A 164 -15.16 -2.74 -3.28
N LYS A 165 -15.71 -3.95 -3.26
CA LYS A 165 -17.13 -4.16 -3.57
C LYS A 165 -17.91 -4.24 -2.25
N ILE A 166 -18.77 -3.26 -2.01
CA ILE A 166 -19.89 -3.49 -1.11
C ILE A 166 -20.81 -4.45 -1.88
N SER A 167 -20.89 -5.70 -1.45
CA SER A 167 -22.00 -6.56 -1.86
C SER A 167 -23.27 -5.83 -1.45
N GLY A 168 -23.97 -5.25 -2.40
CA GLY A 168 -25.25 -4.64 -2.15
C GLY A 168 -26.09 -5.67 -1.43
N GLY A 169 -26.59 -5.33 -0.22
CA GLY A 169 -27.55 -6.17 0.46
C GLY A 169 -28.66 -6.45 -0.54
N GLY A 170 -28.88 -7.74 -0.83
CA GLY A 170 -29.92 -8.14 -1.74
C GLY A 170 -31.22 -7.52 -1.26
N ASP A 171 -31.94 -6.92 -2.18
CA ASP A 171 -33.34 -6.57 -1.97
C ASP A 171 -34.07 -7.79 -1.47
N VAL A 172 -34.58 -7.69 -0.27
CA VAL A 172 -35.52 -8.66 0.28
C VAL A 172 -36.93 -8.18 -0.11
#